data_72fd41f3f6b4162b766738925e4cebbd
#
_entry.id   72fd41f3f6b4162b766738925e4cebbd
#
_cell.length_a   1.000
_cell.length_b   1.000
_cell.length_c   1.000
_cell.angle_alpha   90.00
_cell.angle_beta   90.00
_cell.angle_gamma   90.00
#
_symmetry.space_group_name_H-M   'P 1'
#
loop_
_entity.id
_entity.type
_entity.pdbx_description
1 polymer ?
#
loop_
_entity_poly.entity_id
_entity_poly.type
_entity_poly.pdbx_seq_one_letter_code
_entity_poly.pdbx_strand_id
1 'polypeptide(L)'
;MLLGDSAECEIIGRAQTTGTNKKIWKITQRFQGKNQTGNINVRGVAEGNSFLHIDGAAVLEINSSQATAEISEKIMLFEKGKGKLIPVLRVETDDVAGASHAASMSPVDAESLLYFASRGIEPTKTRKIVKEGFLKV
;
A
#
# COMPACT_ATOMS: atom_id res chain seq x y z
N MET A 1 -7.73 -8.50 13.22
CA MET A 1 -9.18 -8.48 13.43
C MET A 1 -9.51 -7.34 14.38
N LEU A 2 -10.51 -6.51 14.01
CA LEU A 2 -11.01 -5.47 14.89
C LEU A 2 -12.13 -6.09 15.75
N LEU A 3 -11.93 -6.05 17.07
CA LEU A 3 -12.88 -6.56 18.05
C LEU A 3 -13.33 -5.41 18.95
N GLY A 4 -14.62 -5.38 19.25
CA GLY A 4 -15.23 -4.33 20.04
C GLY A 4 -15.75 -3.16 19.23
N ASP A 5 -16.78 -2.51 19.78
CA ASP A 5 -17.39 -1.35 19.15
C ASP A 5 -16.45 -0.14 19.17
N SER A 6 -16.51 0.66 18.14
CA SER A 6 -15.66 1.86 17.94
C SER A 6 -14.14 1.60 17.96
N ALA A 7 -13.72 0.36 17.67
CA ALA A 7 -12.30 0.05 17.55
C ALA A 7 -11.70 0.70 16.30
N GLU A 8 -10.49 1.22 16.44
CA GLU A 8 -9.73 1.82 15.35
C GLU A 8 -8.44 1.02 15.12
N CYS A 9 -8.09 0.81 13.85
CA CYS A 9 -6.85 0.14 13.48
C CYS A 9 -6.27 0.74 12.21
N GLU A 10 -5.06 1.25 12.30
CA GLU A 10 -4.27 1.67 11.15
C GLU A 10 -3.12 0.71 10.93
N ILE A 11 -2.98 0.20 9.71
CA ILE A 11 -1.86 -0.62 9.28
C ILE A 11 -1.03 0.18 8.28
N ILE A 12 0.17 0.57 8.70
CA ILE A 12 1.14 1.25 7.84
C ILE A 12 2.22 0.26 7.46
N GLY A 13 2.32 -0.04 6.17
CA GLY A 13 3.27 -1.00 5.64
C GLY A 13 4.28 -0.39 4.67
N ARG A 14 5.54 -0.83 4.77
CA ARG A 14 6.59 -0.47 3.82
C ARG A 14 7.32 -1.71 3.37
N ALA A 15 7.44 -1.90 2.07
CA ALA A 15 8.10 -3.05 1.49
C ALA A 15 9.13 -2.63 0.43
N GLN A 16 10.24 -3.33 0.39
CA GLN A 16 11.23 -3.15 -0.66
C GLN A 16 11.73 -4.51 -1.15
N THR A 17 11.85 -4.64 -2.47
CA THR A 17 12.48 -5.79 -3.12
C THR A 17 13.58 -5.32 -4.05
N THR A 18 14.68 -6.07 -4.09
CA THR A 18 15.86 -5.78 -4.90
C THR A 18 16.42 -7.04 -5.55
N GLY A 19 17.34 -6.89 -6.49
CA GLY A 19 17.98 -8.00 -7.17
C GLY A 19 16.98 -8.83 -7.97
N THR A 20 16.88 -10.11 -7.68
CA THR A 20 15.94 -11.07 -8.29
C THR A 20 14.91 -11.59 -7.31
N ASN A 21 14.77 -10.96 -6.15
CA ASN A 21 13.89 -11.39 -5.10
C ASN A 21 12.40 -11.27 -5.50
N LYS A 22 11.62 -12.20 -5.01
CA LYS A 22 10.15 -12.13 -5.07
C LYS A 22 9.61 -12.04 -3.65
N LYS A 23 8.72 -11.08 -3.43
CA LYS A 23 8.04 -10.91 -2.15
C LYS A 23 6.54 -10.82 -2.38
N ILE A 24 5.79 -11.58 -1.61
CA ILE A 24 4.34 -11.52 -1.56
C ILE A 24 3.95 -11.08 -0.15
N TRP A 25 3.17 -10.02 -0.07
CA TRP A 25 2.70 -9.49 1.19
C TRP A 25 1.17 -9.47 1.21
N LYS A 26 0.58 -10.21 2.16
CA LYS A 26 -0.87 -10.26 2.35
C LYS A 26 -1.23 -9.63 3.68
N ILE A 27 -2.17 -8.71 3.64
CA ILE A 27 -2.66 -7.97 4.81
C ILE A 27 -4.18 -8.03 4.79
N THR A 28 -4.79 -8.47 5.90
CA THR A 28 -6.25 -8.52 5.99
C THR A 28 -6.73 -7.85 7.26
N GLN A 29 -7.64 -6.90 7.13
CA GLN A 29 -8.43 -6.36 8.23
C GLN A 29 -9.84 -6.96 8.20
N ARG A 30 -10.34 -7.38 9.37
CA ARG A 30 -11.71 -7.87 9.53
C ARG A 30 -12.44 -7.05 10.56
N PHE A 31 -13.67 -6.68 10.22
CA PHE A 31 -14.54 -5.83 11.01
C PHE A 31 -15.72 -6.67 11.49
N GLN A 32 -15.96 -6.69 12.82
CA GLN A 32 -17.01 -7.50 13.45
C GLN A 32 -17.85 -6.73 14.49
N GLY A 33 -17.57 -5.46 14.71
CA GLY A 33 -18.27 -4.62 15.67
C GLY A 33 -18.97 -3.44 15.01
N LYS A 34 -19.42 -2.50 15.84
CA LYS A 34 -20.10 -1.28 15.40
C LYS A 34 -19.14 -0.09 15.36
N ASN A 35 -19.35 0.82 14.42
CA ASN A 35 -18.62 2.08 14.29
C ASN A 35 -17.08 1.88 14.26
N GLN A 36 -16.62 0.81 13.67
CA GLN A 36 -15.19 0.48 13.57
C GLN A 36 -14.57 1.24 12.40
N THR A 37 -13.31 1.66 12.59
CA THR A 37 -12.53 2.32 11.53
C THR A 37 -11.23 1.57 11.29
N GLY A 38 -10.94 1.25 10.03
CA GLY A 38 -9.73 0.56 9.65
C GLY A 38 -9.11 1.10 8.37
N ASN A 39 -7.81 1.36 8.44
CA ASN A 39 -7.02 1.85 7.32
C ASN A 39 -5.85 0.91 7.05
N ILE A 40 -5.66 0.54 5.79
CA ILE A 40 -4.46 -0.13 5.28
C ILE A 40 -3.75 0.83 4.34
N ASN A 41 -2.55 1.26 4.68
CA ASN A 41 -1.72 2.14 3.86
C ASN A 41 -0.35 1.49 3.63
N VAL A 42 -0.16 0.95 2.43
CA VAL A 42 1.05 0.22 2.08
C VAL A 42 1.75 0.85 0.90
N ARG A 43 3.05 1.07 1.06
CA ARG A 43 3.92 1.53 -0.02
C ARG A 43 5.06 0.56 -0.25
N GLY A 44 5.31 0.25 -1.51
CA GLY A 44 6.34 -0.68 -1.92
C GLY A 44 7.27 -0.12 -2.99
N VAL A 45 8.50 -0.62 -3.00
CA VAL A 45 9.47 -0.34 -4.04
C VAL A 45 9.99 -1.66 -4.58
N ALA A 46 9.95 -1.83 -5.91
CA ALA A 46 10.58 -2.94 -6.60
C ALA A 46 11.69 -2.43 -7.50
N GLU A 47 12.90 -2.94 -7.33
CA GLU A 47 14.12 -2.48 -7.97
C GLU A 47 14.92 -3.65 -8.55
N GLY A 48 15.71 -3.38 -9.58
CA GLY A 48 16.48 -4.40 -10.28
C GLY A 48 15.57 -5.30 -11.13
N ASN A 49 15.66 -6.59 -10.96
CA ASN A 49 14.84 -7.59 -11.64
C ASN A 49 13.88 -8.30 -10.65
N SER A 50 13.49 -7.58 -9.61
CA SER A 50 12.67 -8.10 -8.51
C SER A 50 11.17 -7.98 -8.77
N PHE A 51 10.39 -8.68 -7.95
CA PHE A 51 8.93 -8.68 -8.01
C PHE A 51 8.32 -8.47 -6.63
N LEU A 52 7.41 -7.51 -6.50
CA LEU A 52 6.68 -7.21 -5.28
C LEU A 52 5.17 -7.36 -5.52
N HIS A 53 4.54 -8.24 -4.77
CA HIS A 53 3.09 -8.39 -4.75
C HIS A 53 2.53 -7.96 -3.40
N ILE A 54 1.59 -7.03 -3.40
CA ILE A 54 0.85 -6.58 -2.22
C ILE A 54 -0.62 -6.94 -2.44
N ASP A 55 -1.21 -7.56 -1.44
CA ASP A 55 -2.59 -8.04 -1.42
C ASP A 55 -3.23 -7.59 -0.11
N GLY A 56 -3.88 -6.44 -0.13
CA GLY A 56 -4.56 -5.84 1.00
C GLY A 56 -6.05 -6.09 0.94
N ALA A 57 -6.63 -6.62 2.00
CA ALA A 57 -8.04 -6.94 2.08
C ALA A 57 -8.71 -6.31 3.30
N ALA A 58 -9.87 -5.72 3.11
CA ALA A 58 -10.80 -5.35 4.17
C ALA A 58 -12.07 -6.17 4.03
N VAL A 59 -12.45 -6.85 5.11
CA VAL A 59 -13.66 -7.68 5.17
C VAL A 59 -14.59 -7.12 6.22
N LEU A 60 -15.70 -6.51 5.77
CA LEU A 60 -16.79 -6.04 6.62
C LEU A 60 -17.76 -7.21 6.77
N GLU A 61 -17.70 -7.90 7.89
CA GLU A 61 -18.48 -9.11 8.13
C GLU A 61 -19.96 -8.78 8.39
N ILE A 62 -20.81 -9.78 8.27
CA ILE A 62 -22.27 -9.62 8.36
C ILE A 62 -22.74 -8.98 9.68
N ASN A 63 -21.95 -9.13 10.74
CA ASN A 63 -22.26 -8.56 12.05
C ASN A 63 -21.68 -7.15 12.26
N SER A 64 -20.91 -6.63 11.30
CA SER A 64 -20.42 -5.26 11.38
C SER A 64 -21.50 -4.26 11.02
N SER A 65 -21.49 -3.10 11.67
CA SER A 65 -22.44 -2.02 11.46
C SER A 65 -21.71 -0.69 11.50
N GLN A 66 -22.02 0.20 10.56
CA GLN A 66 -21.42 1.54 10.46
C GLN A 66 -19.88 1.52 10.45
N ALA A 67 -19.28 0.51 9.87
CA ALA A 67 -17.82 0.42 9.73
C ALA A 67 -17.32 1.29 8.58
N THR A 68 -16.09 1.81 8.75
CA THR A 68 -15.36 2.54 7.71
C THR A 68 -14.05 1.81 7.42
N ALA A 69 -13.85 1.44 6.16
CA ALA A 69 -12.64 0.75 5.70
C ALA A 69 -11.98 1.47 4.53
N GLU A 70 -10.68 1.69 4.61
CA GLU A 70 -9.90 2.29 3.54
C GLU A 70 -8.64 1.47 3.26
N ILE A 71 -8.38 1.21 1.97
CA ILE A 71 -7.17 0.53 1.50
C ILE A 71 -6.46 1.44 0.52
N SER A 72 -5.18 1.74 0.77
CA SER A 72 -4.31 2.47 -0.14
C SER A 72 -3.02 1.67 -0.37
N GLU A 73 -2.81 1.22 -1.59
CA GLU A 73 -1.64 0.45 -1.99
C GLU A 73 -0.89 1.16 -3.11
N LYS A 74 0.41 1.35 -2.95
CA LYS A 74 1.24 2.01 -3.96
C LYS A 74 2.56 1.28 -4.14
N ILE A 75 2.96 1.04 -5.39
CA ILE A 75 4.29 0.52 -5.73
C ILE A 75 4.98 1.47 -6.71
N MET A 76 6.23 1.82 -6.38
CA MET A 76 7.14 2.51 -7.29
C MET A 76 8.13 1.52 -7.86
N LEU A 77 8.32 1.56 -9.18
CA LEU A 77 9.18 0.65 -9.93
C LEU A 77 10.46 1.35 -10.37
N PHE A 78 11.58 0.73 -10.10
CA PHE A 78 12.89 1.13 -10.60
C PHE A 78 13.45 0.06 -11.53
N GLU A 79 14.12 0.48 -12.61
CA GLU A 79 14.79 -0.42 -13.57
C GLU A 79 13.82 -1.42 -14.20
N LYS A 80 14.02 -2.71 -13.96
CA LYS A 80 13.16 -3.81 -14.43
C LYS A 80 12.25 -4.38 -13.33
N GLY A 81 12.14 -3.68 -12.20
CA GLY A 81 11.28 -4.06 -11.10
C GLY A 81 9.83 -4.21 -11.58
N LYS A 82 9.16 -5.22 -11.06
CA LYS A 82 7.75 -5.51 -11.38
C LYS A 82 6.93 -5.55 -10.10
N GLY A 83 5.67 -5.21 -10.22
CA GLY A 83 4.75 -5.22 -9.11
C GLY A 83 3.40 -5.83 -9.46
N LYS A 84 2.65 -6.18 -8.43
CA LYS A 84 1.24 -6.56 -8.51
C LYS A 84 0.52 -6.04 -7.29
N LEU A 85 -0.63 -5.41 -7.49
CA LEU A 85 -1.51 -4.91 -6.44
C LEU A 85 -2.88 -5.55 -6.60
N ILE A 86 -3.42 -6.10 -5.51
CA ILE A 86 -4.76 -6.67 -5.47
C ILE A 86 -5.47 -6.16 -4.22
N PRO A 87 -6.01 -4.93 -4.23
CA PRO A 87 -6.87 -4.49 -3.14
C PRO A 87 -8.21 -5.20 -3.22
N VAL A 88 -8.65 -5.77 -2.09
CA VAL A 88 -9.91 -6.48 -1.97
C VAL A 88 -10.79 -5.81 -0.92
N LEU A 89 -11.96 -5.38 -1.32
CA LEU A 89 -12.99 -4.89 -0.42
C LEU A 89 -14.17 -5.85 -0.46
N ARG A 90 -14.35 -6.60 0.62
CA ARG A 90 -15.44 -7.56 0.77
C ARG A 90 -16.45 -7.03 1.79
N VAL A 91 -17.65 -6.79 1.35
CA VAL A 91 -18.72 -6.24 2.16
C VAL A 91 -19.83 -7.29 2.27
N GLU A 92 -20.05 -7.78 3.48
CA GLU A 92 -21.05 -8.81 3.78
C GLU A 92 -22.24 -8.25 4.55
N THR A 93 -22.23 -6.95 4.86
CA THR A 93 -23.29 -6.23 5.59
C THR A 93 -23.90 -5.14 4.73
N ASP A 94 -25.18 -4.83 4.95
CA ASP A 94 -25.87 -3.71 4.28
C ASP A 94 -25.66 -2.37 4.99
N ASP A 95 -25.07 -2.37 6.19
CA ASP A 95 -24.94 -1.21 7.07
C ASP A 95 -23.48 -0.74 7.16
N VAL A 96 -23.01 -0.03 6.14
CA VAL A 96 -21.64 0.46 5.99
C VAL A 96 -21.62 1.99 6.03
N ALA A 97 -20.76 2.59 6.86
CA ALA A 97 -20.54 4.02 6.88
C ALA A 97 -19.68 4.49 5.69
N GLY A 98 -18.66 3.73 5.34
CA GLY A 98 -17.82 4.04 4.20
C GLY A 98 -16.86 2.91 3.87
N ALA A 99 -16.58 2.74 2.58
CA ALA A 99 -15.60 1.75 2.13
C ALA A 99 -14.95 2.24 0.83
N SER A 100 -13.63 2.24 0.80
CA SER A 100 -12.87 2.66 -0.37
C SER A 100 -11.57 1.89 -0.53
N HIS A 101 -11.12 1.78 -1.76
CA HIS A 101 -9.78 1.28 -2.05
C HIS A 101 -9.15 2.03 -3.21
N ALA A 102 -7.84 2.18 -3.14
CA ALA A 102 -7.01 2.76 -4.19
C ALA A 102 -5.74 1.95 -4.37
N ALA A 103 -5.37 1.69 -5.61
CA ALA A 103 -4.13 1.03 -5.95
C ALA A 103 -3.44 1.78 -7.09
N SER A 104 -2.16 2.04 -6.95
CA SER A 104 -1.37 2.64 -8.01
C SER A 104 0.02 2.03 -8.11
N MET A 105 0.47 1.86 -9.33
CA MET A 105 1.81 1.37 -9.63
C MET A 105 2.39 2.20 -10.76
N SER A 106 3.56 2.75 -10.54
CA SER A 106 4.21 3.61 -11.52
C SER A 106 5.72 3.39 -11.55
N PRO A 107 6.34 3.48 -12.73
CA PRO A 107 7.79 3.64 -12.80
C PRO A 107 8.22 4.92 -12.10
N VAL A 108 9.47 4.97 -11.65
CA VAL A 108 10.04 6.22 -11.17
C VAL A 108 9.99 7.26 -12.28
N ASP A 109 9.61 8.47 -11.93
CA ASP A 109 9.54 9.57 -12.89
C ASP A 109 10.93 9.99 -13.38
N ALA A 110 11.15 9.85 -14.70
CA ALA A 110 12.41 10.21 -15.34
C ALA A 110 12.73 11.70 -15.24
N GLU A 111 11.71 12.55 -15.25
CA GLU A 111 11.85 14.01 -15.11
C GLU A 111 12.40 14.35 -13.72
N SER A 112 11.87 13.72 -12.68
CA SER A 112 12.40 13.88 -11.31
C SER A 112 13.86 13.49 -11.23
N LEU A 113 14.26 12.37 -11.82
CA LEU A 113 15.65 11.94 -11.84
C LEU A 113 16.55 12.95 -12.57
N LEU A 114 16.09 13.45 -13.70
CA LEU A 114 16.81 14.47 -14.50
C LEU A 114 16.96 15.79 -13.74
N TYR A 115 15.91 16.23 -13.04
CA TYR A 115 15.95 17.43 -12.21
C TYR A 115 17.05 17.36 -11.15
N PHE A 116 17.14 16.25 -10.41
CA PHE A 116 18.19 16.07 -9.41
C PHE A 116 19.59 16.02 -10.05
N ALA A 117 19.72 15.37 -11.21
CA ALA A 117 20.98 15.33 -11.96
C ALA A 117 21.41 16.73 -12.41
N SER A 118 20.48 17.57 -12.86
CA SER A 118 20.77 18.97 -13.25
C SER A 118 21.24 19.83 -12.07
N ARG A 119 20.93 19.43 -10.84
CA ARG A 119 21.39 20.05 -9.59
C ARG A 119 22.71 19.47 -9.07
N GLY A 120 23.34 18.59 -9.83
CA GLY A 120 24.62 17.97 -9.46
C GLY A 120 24.50 16.86 -8.41
N ILE A 121 23.31 16.30 -8.20
CA ILE A 121 23.11 15.19 -7.27
C ILE A 121 23.39 13.87 -8.01
N GLU A 122 24.26 13.06 -7.45
CA GLU A 122 24.65 11.78 -8.01
C GLU A 122 23.45 10.82 -8.13
N PRO A 123 23.35 10.01 -9.23
CA PRO A 123 22.20 9.12 -9.47
C PRO A 123 21.87 8.17 -8.33
N THR A 124 22.86 7.59 -7.67
CA THR A 124 22.66 6.70 -6.51
C THR A 124 22.03 7.43 -5.33
N LYS A 125 22.46 8.65 -5.05
CA LYS A 125 21.91 9.50 -4.01
C LYS A 125 20.48 9.95 -4.35
N THR A 126 20.25 10.30 -5.59
CA THR A 126 18.90 10.65 -6.10
C THR A 126 17.92 9.49 -5.89
N ARG A 127 18.28 8.27 -6.30
CA ARG A 127 17.43 7.10 -6.11
C ARG A 127 17.09 6.87 -4.64
N LYS A 128 18.08 7.02 -3.76
CA LYS A 128 17.88 6.89 -2.32
C LYS A 128 16.86 7.92 -1.80
N ILE A 129 17.02 9.19 -2.15
CA ILE A 129 16.13 10.28 -1.75
C ILE A 129 14.69 10.03 -2.23
N VAL A 130 14.53 9.65 -3.50
CA VAL A 130 13.21 9.38 -4.09
C VAL A 130 12.52 8.19 -3.41
N LYS A 131 13.26 7.09 -3.19
CA LYS A 131 12.73 5.91 -2.47
C LYS A 131 12.31 6.23 -1.04
N GLU A 132 13.18 6.91 -0.30
CA GLU A 132 12.89 7.30 1.09
C GLU A 132 11.70 8.25 1.17
N GLY A 133 11.61 9.22 0.27
CA GLY A 133 10.47 10.13 0.18
C GLY A 133 9.16 9.42 -0.14
N PHE A 134 9.19 8.49 -1.09
CA PHE A 134 8.02 7.69 -1.46
C PHE A 134 7.56 6.76 -0.33
N LEU A 135 8.49 6.14 0.39
CA LEU A 135 8.17 5.22 1.48
C LEU A 135 7.73 5.92 2.78
N LYS A 136 7.89 7.24 2.88
CA LYS A 136 7.30 8.00 4.01
C LYS A 136 5.77 8.01 3.87
N VAL A 137 5.14 7.59 4.92
CA VAL A 137 3.66 7.55 5.02
C VAL A 137 3.22 8.51 6.10
#